data_8c1ee0fced038edca7eea33d36319068
#
_entry.id   8c1ee0fced038edca7eea33d36319068
#
_cell.length_a   1.000
_cell.length_b   1.000
_cell.length_c   1.000
_cell.angle_alpha   90.00
_cell.angle_beta   90.00
_cell.angle_gamma   90.00
#
_symmetry.space_group_name_H-M   'P 1'
#
loop_
_entity.id
_entity.type
_entity.pdbx_description
1 polymer ?
#
loop_
_entity_poly.entity_id
_entity_poly.type
_entity_poly.pdbx_seq_one_letter_code
_entity_poly.pdbx_strand_id
1 'polypeptide(L)'
;MARFLCLLMVCTVLSCMAGCEGKGGSEPAQPALETVTYSNLTDADSCALLSGLLEKSGVAEARIQALLACVDQFNAAVKPAWLTDGFECAAPTETKYDVYDMQDVWTEKYGNFAGYNCRITAYSLLGGFLGVGADQPETQGEELLFVDLDTIARHPEVLFDDSTAGFCALFAPVEAADSTGTGAQVQALQEGWASRGVSFADSEAHLISVIFHDKFSDDENTLSVGHAGVLLPSEDGTLYFLEKVAFQEPYRLLKFQNRTELSDYLMEKYDTAWGQDTTRPFIMENDALLEGFRQNPLEKPEVKGGN
;
A
#
# COMPACT_ATOMS: atom_id res chain seq x y z
N MET A 1 29.33 73.49 4.67
CA MET A 1 28.55 74.18 5.71
C MET A 1 27.08 74.16 5.28
N ALA A 2 26.29 73.33 5.81
CA ALA A 2 24.84 73.48 5.96
C ALA A 2 24.31 72.24 6.70
N ARG A 3 23.87 72.49 7.93
CA ARG A 3 23.19 71.49 8.79
C ARG A 3 21.77 71.36 8.30
N PHE A 4 21.31 70.10 8.01
CA PHE A 4 19.89 69.77 7.88
C PHE A 4 19.43 68.89 9.05
N LEU A 5 18.52 69.50 9.78
CA LEU A 5 17.83 69.02 10.93
C LEU A 5 16.69 68.11 10.40
N CYS A 6 16.67 66.79 10.72
CA CYS A 6 15.56 65.93 10.38
C CYS A 6 14.69 65.70 11.61
N LEU A 7 13.47 66.19 11.50
CA LEU A 7 12.38 66.16 12.49
C LEU A 7 11.82 64.73 12.62
N LEU A 8 11.88 64.15 13.83
CA LEU A 8 11.20 62.90 14.17
C LEU A 8 9.69 63.18 14.35
N MET A 9 8.90 62.62 13.49
CA MET A 9 7.43 62.59 13.64
C MET A 9 7.04 61.24 14.29
N VAL A 10 6.66 61.29 15.56
CA VAL A 10 6.10 60.14 16.29
C VAL A 10 4.61 60.02 15.95
N CYS A 11 4.27 59.01 15.14
CA CYS A 11 2.88 58.60 14.93
C CYS A 11 2.51 57.55 15.96
N THR A 12 1.73 57.93 16.94
CA THR A 12 1.01 56.99 17.83
C THR A 12 -0.10 56.32 17.07
N VAL A 13 0.06 55.05 16.75
CA VAL A 13 -1.01 54.19 16.20
C VAL A 13 -1.78 53.58 17.38
N LEU A 14 -3.01 54.00 17.53
CA LEU A 14 -4.00 53.38 18.43
C LEU A 14 -4.38 52.02 17.85
N SER A 15 -3.97 50.92 18.52
CA SER A 15 -4.40 49.57 18.17
C SER A 15 -5.84 49.33 18.60
N CYS A 16 -6.75 49.36 17.67
CA CYS A 16 -8.07 48.76 17.85
C CYS A 16 -7.94 47.23 17.79
N MET A 17 -8.03 46.58 18.94
CA MET A 17 -8.23 45.14 19.01
C MET A 17 -9.63 44.81 18.54
N ALA A 18 -9.81 44.57 17.24
CA ALA A 18 -11.00 43.89 16.71
C ALA A 18 -10.67 42.40 16.75
N GLY A 19 -11.33 41.67 17.65
CA GLY A 19 -11.31 40.22 17.66
C GLY A 19 -11.86 39.67 16.36
N CYS A 20 -10.99 39.15 15.50
CA CYS A 20 -11.42 38.26 14.42
C CYS A 20 -11.61 36.87 15.03
N GLU A 21 -12.86 36.49 15.27
CA GLU A 21 -13.23 35.08 15.35
C GLU A 21 -12.85 34.43 14.03
N GLY A 22 -11.74 33.68 14.05
CA GLY A 22 -11.32 32.85 12.93
C GLY A 22 -12.40 31.78 12.71
N LYS A 23 -13.23 31.98 11.70
CA LYS A 23 -13.94 30.87 11.05
C LYS A 23 -12.83 29.95 10.51
N GLY A 24 -12.63 28.81 11.17
CA GLY A 24 -11.87 27.72 10.61
C GLY A 24 -12.51 27.31 9.29
N GLY A 25 -11.99 27.86 8.20
CA GLY A 25 -12.30 27.38 6.86
C GLY A 25 -11.63 26.02 6.76
N SER A 26 -12.41 24.92 6.80
CA SER A 26 -11.93 23.64 6.34
C SER A 26 -11.47 23.84 4.89
N GLU A 27 -10.22 23.52 4.59
CA GLU A 27 -9.78 23.40 3.20
C GLU A 27 -10.80 22.52 2.45
N PRO A 28 -11.13 22.87 1.20
CA PRO A 28 -12.02 22.04 0.40
C PRO A 28 -11.40 20.65 0.31
N ALA A 29 -12.18 19.61 0.63
CA ALA A 29 -11.73 18.24 0.54
C ALA A 29 -11.18 17.97 -0.88
N GLN A 30 -10.02 17.32 -0.97
CA GLN A 30 -9.47 16.91 -2.26
C GLN A 30 -10.51 16.08 -3.02
N PRO A 31 -10.77 16.35 -4.32
CA PRO A 31 -11.69 15.55 -5.12
C PRO A 31 -11.22 14.08 -5.17
N ALA A 32 -12.15 13.17 -5.42
CA ALA A 32 -11.82 11.75 -5.59
C ALA A 32 -10.94 11.56 -6.81
N LEU A 33 -10.07 10.54 -6.76
CA LEU A 33 -9.20 10.16 -7.87
C LEU A 33 -10.06 9.60 -9.01
N GLU A 34 -9.98 10.20 -10.20
CA GLU A 34 -10.74 9.75 -11.37
C GLU A 34 -9.93 8.81 -12.27
N THR A 35 -8.63 8.96 -12.31
CA THR A 35 -7.72 8.15 -13.15
C THR A 35 -6.40 7.89 -12.44
N VAL A 36 -5.79 6.75 -12.76
CA VAL A 36 -4.43 6.39 -12.37
C VAL A 36 -3.53 6.31 -13.58
N THR A 37 -2.25 6.57 -13.38
CA THR A 37 -1.21 6.35 -14.39
C THR A 37 -0.36 5.16 -13.96
N TYR A 38 -0.27 4.13 -14.78
CA TYR A 38 0.48 2.91 -14.44
C TYR A 38 1.20 2.30 -15.64
N SER A 39 2.23 1.49 -15.36
CA SER A 39 2.91 0.59 -16.28
C SER A 39 2.87 -0.84 -15.75
N ASN A 40 2.79 -1.83 -16.63
CA ASN A 40 3.01 -3.24 -16.28
C ASN A 40 4.48 -3.66 -16.42
N LEU A 41 5.41 -2.70 -16.51
CA LEU A 41 6.85 -2.97 -16.59
C LEU A 41 7.21 -3.86 -17.78
N THR A 42 6.60 -3.62 -18.93
CA THR A 42 6.86 -4.34 -20.19
C THR A 42 7.98 -3.70 -21.00
N ASP A 43 8.32 -2.44 -20.70
CA ASP A 43 9.31 -1.64 -21.40
C ASP A 43 10.56 -1.35 -20.54
N ALA A 44 11.69 -1.10 -21.20
CA ALA A 44 12.97 -0.88 -20.54
C ALA A 44 12.98 0.40 -19.68
N ASP A 45 12.26 1.44 -20.07
CA ASP A 45 12.28 2.74 -19.40
C ASP A 45 11.55 2.67 -18.05
N SER A 46 10.38 2.01 -17.99
CA SER A 46 9.66 1.78 -16.73
C SER A 46 10.40 0.83 -15.79
N CYS A 47 11.07 -0.21 -16.30
CA CYS A 47 11.93 -1.10 -15.51
C CYS A 47 13.14 -0.36 -14.95
N ALA A 48 13.82 0.48 -15.77
CA ALA A 48 14.97 1.27 -15.32
C ALA A 48 14.56 2.31 -14.27
N LEU A 49 13.40 2.95 -14.43
CA LEU A 49 12.85 3.86 -13.44
C LEU A 49 12.61 3.15 -12.10
N LEU A 50 11.93 1.99 -12.11
CA LEU A 50 11.69 1.20 -10.90
C LEU A 50 13.01 0.79 -10.23
N SER A 51 13.97 0.28 -10.99
CA SER A 51 15.29 -0.09 -10.47
C SER A 51 15.96 1.08 -9.77
N GLY A 52 16.01 2.26 -10.40
CA GLY A 52 16.63 3.45 -9.82
C GLY A 52 15.94 3.93 -8.53
N LEU A 53 14.61 3.81 -8.43
CA LEU A 53 13.87 4.14 -7.22
C LEU A 53 14.19 3.15 -6.08
N LEU A 54 14.24 1.85 -6.37
CA LEU A 54 14.57 0.81 -5.39
C LEU A 54 16.04 0.93 -4.92
N GLU A 55 16.98 1.14 -5.84
CA GLU A 55 18.40 1.37 -5.50
C GLU A 55 18.57 2.57 -4.58
N LYS A 56 17.93 3.68 -4.91
CA LYS A 56 17.96 4.90 -4.11
C LYS A 56 17.38 4.69 -2.72
N SER A 57 16.34 3.87 -2.60
CA SER A 57 15.75 3.49 -1.32
C SER A 57 16.58 2.48 -0.52
N GLY A 58 17.74 2.05 -1.04
CA GLY A 58 18.65 1.13 -0.36
C GLY A 58 18.30 -0.35 -0.52
N VAL A 59 17.37 -0.70 -1.41
CA VAL A 59 17.06 -2.11 -1.72
C VAL A 59 18.26 -2.73 -2.43
N ALA A 60 18.69 -3.90 -1.96
CA ALA A 60 19.87 -4.60 -2.51
C ALA A 60 19.65 -4.98 -3.98
N GLU A 61 20.67 -4.78 -4.82
CA GLU A 61 20.68 -5.10 -6.26
C GLU A 61 20.14 -6.50 -6.57
N ALA A 62 20.53 -7.52 -5.77
CA ALA A 62 20.07 -8.88 -5.97
C ALA A 62 18.53 -9.02 -5.86
N ARG A 63 17.88 -8.25 -4.96
CA ARG A 63 16.41 -8.23 -4.79
C ARG A 63 15.74 -7.55 -5.97
N ILE A 64 16.35 -6.47 -6.48
CA ILE A 64 15.85 -5.73 -7.65
C ILE A 64 15.88 -6.63 -8.88
N GLN A 65 17.00 -7.31 -9.13
CA GLN A 65 17.14 -8.22 -10.27
C GLN A 65 16.19 -9.42 -10.18
N ALA A 66 15.98 -9.97 -8.98
CA ALA A 66 15.01 -11.05 -8.78
C ALA A 66 13.57 -10.58 -9.03
N LEU A 67 13.21 -9.37 -8.58
CA LEU A 67 11.90 -8.78 -8.90
C LEU A 67 11.71 -8.65 -10.42
N LEU A 68 12.69 -8.07 -11.13
CA LEU A 68 12.60 -7.89 -12.60
C LEU A 68 12.49 -9.25 -13.31
N ALA A 69 13.19 -10.27 -12.84
CA ALA A 69 13.04 -11.64 -13.39
C ALA A 69 11.61 -12.21 -13.16
N CYS A 70 11.00 -11.93 -12.00
CA CYS A 70 9.60 -12.31 -11.75
C CYS A 70 8.61 -11.52 -12.64
N VAL A 71 8.87 -10.24 -12.88
CA VAL A 71 8.10 -9.39 -13.80
C VAL A 71 8.19 -9.96 -15.22
N ASP A 72 9.40 -10.22 -15.71
CA ASP A 72 9.64 -10.80 -17.04
C ASP A 72 8.97 -12.17 -17.20
N GLN A 73 9.09 -13.04 -16.16
CA GLN A 73 8.43 -14.34 -16.14
C GLN A 73 6.92 -14.21 -16.32
N PHE A 74 6.29 -13.29 -15.56
CA PHE A 74 4.85 -13.07 -15.63
C PHE A 74 4.45 -12.50 -17.00
N ASN A 75 5.11 -11.44 -17.44
CA ASN A 75 4.79 -10.76 -18.70
C ASN A 75 4.98 -11.68 -19.91
N ALA A 76 5.98 -12.57 -19.89
CA ALA A 76 6.19 -13.58 -20.92
C ALA A 76 5.18 -14.75 -20.88
N ALA A 77 4.42 -14.89 -19.81
CA ALA A 77 3.42 -15.94 -19.68
C ALA A 77 2.05 -15.53 -20.22
N VAL A 78 1.70 -14.24 -20.15
CA VAL A 78 0.37 -13.74 -20.48
C VAL A 78 0.33 -13.08 -21.87
N LYS A 79 -0.87 -12.76 -22.36
CA LYS A 79 -1.01 -12.12 -23.68
C LYS A 79 -0.53 -10.67 -23.62
N PRO A 80 0.33 -10.22 -24.55
CA PRO A 80 0.81 -8.83 -24.54
C PRO A 80 -0.32 -7.78 -24.59
N ALA A 81 -1.44 -8.07 -25.24
CA ALA A 81 -2.59 -7.18 -25.33
C ALA A 81 -3.29 -6.93 -23.98
N TRP A 82 -3.00 -7.72 -22.96
CA TRP A 82 -3.53 -7.56 -21.61
C TRP A 82 -2.67 -6.64 -20.75
N LEU A 83 -1.47 -6.32 -21.22
CA LEU A 83 -0.49 -5.51 -20.51
C LEU A 83 -0.42 -4.10 -21.09
N THR A 84 0.02 -3.18 -20.28
CA THR A 84 0.26 -1.78 -20.65
C THR A 84 1.74 -1.58 -20.91
N ASP A 85 2.07 -1.10 -22.11
CA ASP A 85 3.43 -0.77 -22.53
C ASP A 85 3.73 0.70 -22.20
N GLY A 86 4.75 0.91 -21.38
CA GLY A 86 5.01 2.23 -20.77
C GLY A 86 3.95 2.63 -19.76
N PHE A 87 3.79 3.95 -19.57
CA PHE A 87 2.81 4.50 -18.63
C PHE A 87 1.55 4.97 -19.39
N GLU A 88 0.40 4.44 -19.00
CA GLU A 88 -0.92 4.82 -19.51
C GLU A 88 -1.87 5.24 -18.39
N CYS A 89 -2.86 6.09 -18.75
CA CYS A 89 -3.94 6.46 -17.84
C CYS A 89 -5.15 5.54 -18.02
N ALA A 90 -5.76 5.13 -16.88
CA ALA A 90 -6.99 4.35 -16.87
C ALA A 90 -7.83 4.72 -15.64
N ALA A 91 -9.09 4.29 -15.59
CA ALA A 91 -9.84 4.33 -14.33
C ALA A 91 -9.18 3.39 -13.30
N PRO A 92 -9.26 3.70 -11.98
CA PRO A 92 -8.52 2.96 -10.94
C PRO A 92 -8.76 1.45 -10.94
N THR A 93 -9.97 1.02 -11.24
CA THR A 93 -10.38 -0.39 -11.24
C THR A 93 -10.46 -1.02 -12.63
N GLU A 94 -10.13 -0.26 -13.69
CA GLU A 94 -10.17 -0.77 -15.06
C GLU A 94 -9.04 -1.77 -15.34
N THR A 95 -9.37 -2.87 -16.03
CA THR A 95 -8.42 -3.88 -16.48
C THR A 95 -8.58 -4.15 -17.97
N LYS A 96 -7.47 -4.49 -18.66
CA LYS A 96 -7.46 -4.89 -20.07
C LYS A 96 -7.69 -6.40 -20.27
N TYR A 97 -7.97 -7.13 -19.19
CA TYR A 97 -8.04 -8.59 -19.15
C TYR A 97 -9.21 -9.07 -18.30
N ASP A 98 -9.65 -10.27 -18.58
CA ASP A 98 -10.44 -11.07 -17.64
C ASP A 98 -9.50 -11.86 -16.73
N VAL A 99 -9.76 -11.84 -15.42
CA VAL A 99 -8.89 -12.47 -14.40
C VAL A 99 -8.84 -13.99 -14.57
N TYR A 100 -9.97 -14.62 -14.93
CA TYR A 100 -10.04 -16.07 -15.12
C TYR A 100 -9.30 -16.49 -16.39
N ASP A 101 -9.45 -15.76 -17.49
CA ASP A 101 -8.69 -16.02 -18.72
C ASP A 101 -7.19 -15.93 -18.46
N MET A 102 -6.75 -14.96 -17.65
CA MET A 102 -5.34 -14.78 -17.29
C MET A 102 -4.84 -15.93 -16.42
N GLN A 103 -5.64 -16.37 -15.45
CA GLN A 103 -5.34 -17.52 -14.62
C GLN A 103 -5.22 -18.81 -15.44
N ASP A 104 -6.11 -19.02 -16.42
CA ASP A 104 -6.07 -20.18 -17.29
C ASP A 104 -4.77 -20.25 -18.11
N VAL A 105 -4.34 -19.13 -18.68
CA VAL A 105 -3.06 -19.02 -19.42
C VAL A 105 -1.87 -19.27 -18.51
N TRP A 106 -1.88 -18.76 -17.28
CA TRP A 106 -0.84 -19.03 -16.29
C TRP A 106 -0.79 -20.51 -15.93
N THR A 107 -1.95 -21.11 -15.63
CA THR A 107 -2.08 -22.52 -15.26
C THR A 107 -1.67 -23.47 -16.38
N GLU A 108 -1.99 -23.14 -17.65
CA GLU A 108 -1.52 -23.92 -18.81
C GLU A 108 0.00 -23.99 -18.87
N LYS A 109 0.69 -22.89 -18.51
CA LYS A 109 2.15 -22.80 -18.58
C LYS A 109 2.87 -23.36 -17.34
N TYR A 110 2.34 -23.13 -16.16
CA TYR A 110 3.01 -23.39 -14.89
C TYR A 110 2.31 -24.44 -14.00
N GLY A 111 1.20 -25.02 -14.49
CA GLY A 111 0.47 -26.04 -13.74
C GLY A 111 -0.13 -25.50 -12.44
N ASN A 112 0.11 -26.20 -11.35
CA ASN A 112 -0.40 -25.83 -10.03
C ASN A 112 0.49 -24.82 -9.25
N PHE A 113 1.50 -24.25 -9.88
CA PHE A 113 2.28 -23.16 -9.28
C PHE A 113 1.49 -21.86 -9.38
N ALA A 114 1.04 -21.33 -8.25
CA ALA A 114 0.20 -20.14 -8.21
C ALA A 114 0.95 -18.85 -8.67
N GLY A 115 2.28 -18.86 -8.61
CA GLY A 115 3.09 -17.66 -8.85
C GLY A 115 3.33 -16.89 -7.54
N TYR A 116 3.69 -15.62 -7.66
CA TYR A 116 3.94 -14.72 -6.55
C TYR A 116 2.77 -13.75 -6.39
N ASN A 117 2.45 -13.35 -5.16
CA ASN A 117 1.39 -12.39 -4.87
C ASN A 117 1.95 -11.06 -4.32
N CYS A 118 1.06 -10.18 -3.89
CA CYS A 118 1.38 -8.88 -3.31
C CYS A 118 2.27 -8.99 -2.06
N ARG A 119 1.95 -9.90 -1.12
CA ARG A 119 2.68 -10.09 0.14
C ARG A 119 4.10 -10.60 -0.10
N ILE A 120 4.25 -11.66 -0.91
CA ILE A 120 5.56 -12.22 -1.27
C ILE A 120 6.41 -11.16 -1.98
N THR A 121 5.84 -10.43 -2.95
CA THR A 121 6.54 -9.38 -3.70
C THR A 121 7.01 -8.25 -2.77
N ALA A 122 6.15 -7.74 -1.89
CA ALA A 122 6.52 -6.67 -0.97
C ALA A 122 7.60 -7.14 0.02
N TYR A 123 7.44 -8.36 0.59
CA TYR A 123 8.40 -8.90 1.55
C TYR A 123 9.76 -9.20 0.91
N SER A 124 9.79 -9.73 -0.30
CA SER A 124 11.04 -10.00 -1.02
C SER A 124 11.90 -8.74 -1.23
N LEU A 125 11.27 -7.58 -1.36
CA LEU A 125 11.95 -6.29 -1.47
C LEU A 125 12.32 -5.69 -0.12
N LEU A 126 11.41 -5.75 0.84
CA LEU A 126 11.50 -5.01 2.09
C LEU A 126 11.99 -5.83 3.29
N GLY A 127 12.15 -7.16 3.17
CA GLY A 127 12.55 -8.02 4.28
C GLY A 127 13.82 -7.55 4.99
N GLY A 128 14.81 -7.02 4.23
CA GLY A 128 16.02 -6.44 4.80
C GLY A 128 15.82 -5.18 5.66
N PHE A 129 14.64 -4.55 5.61
CA PHE A 129 14.26 -3.39 6.42
C PHE A 129 13.30 -3.76 7.56
N LEU A 130 13.00 -5.05 7.73
CA LEU A 130 12.09 -5.56 8.75
C LEU A 130 12.88 -6.25 9.86
N GLY A 131 12.62 -5.83 11.10
CA GLY A 131 13.02 -6.60 12.29
C GLY A 131 11.88 -7.51 12.69
N VAL A 132 12.22 -8.73 13.14
CA VAL A 132 11.25 -9.72 13.63
C VAL A 132 11.82 -10.40 14.88
N GLY A 133 10.96 -10.74 15.85
CA GLY A 133 11.37 -11.47 17.06
C GLY A 133 11.96 -12.85 16.72
N ALA A 134 12.99 -13.27 17.48
CA ALA A 134 13.79 -14.45 17.17
C ALA A 134 13.01 -15.78 17.24
N ASP A 135 11.93 -15.85 18.02
CA ASP A 135 11.21 -17.09 18.34
C ASP A 135 9.82 -17.15 17.65
N GLN A 136 9.66 -16.56 16.45
CA GLN A 136 8.39 -16.59 15.76
C GLN A 136 8.19 -17.94 15.04
N PRO A 137 6.97 -18.55 15.11
CA PRO A 137 6.69 -19.80 14.42
C PRO A 137 6.53 -19.58 12.90
N GLU A 138 7.06 -20.51 12.11
CA GLU A 138 6.95 -20.50 10.64
C GLU A 138 5.54 -20.82 10.11
N THR A 139 4.67 -21.34 10.97
CA THR A 139 3.29 -21.76 10.64
C THR A 139 2.22 -20.78 11.15
N GLN A 140 2.63 -19.62 11.66
CA GLN A 140 1.66 -18.65 12.15
C GLN A 140 0.79 -18.12 11.00
N GLY A 141 -0.54 -18.25 11.13
CA GLY A 141 -1.50 -17.83 10.12
C GLY A 141 -1.55 -18.75 8.90
N GLU A 142 -1.11 -20.02 9.03
CA GLU A 142 -1.08 -20.98 7.92
C GLU A 142 -2.43 -21.11 7.20
N GLU A 143 -3.55 -21.02 7.92
CA GLU A 143 -4.90 -21.10 7.35
C GLU A 143 -5.22 -19.96 6.38
N LEU A 144 -4.64 -18.79 6.55
CA LEU A 144 -4.76 -17.65 5.63
C LEU A 144 -3.64 -17.63 4.58
N LEU A 145 -2.42 -18.00 4.99
CA LEU A 145 -1.21 -17.85 4.18
C LEU A 145 -0.83 -19.11 3.40
N PHE A 146 -1.68 -20.14 3.35
CA PHE A 146 -1.32 -21.47 2.82
C PHE A 146 -0.80 -21.44 1.37
N VAL A 147 -1.35 -20.58 0.49
CA VAL A 147 -0.87 -20.44 -0.90
C VAL A 147 0.48 -19.72 -0.93
N ASP A 148 0.66 -18.71 -0.07
CA ASP A 148 1.95 -18.00 0.07
C ASP A 148 3.04 -18.97 0.54
N LEU A 149 2.74 -19.77 1.56
CA LEU A 149 3.68 -20.73 2.14
C LEU A 149 4.01 -21.88 1.17
N ASP A 150 3.04 -22.37 0.38
CA ASP A 150 3.31 -23.34 -0.70
C ASP A 150 4.25 -22.74 -1.75
N THR A 151 4.04 -21.49 -2.13
CA THR A 151 4.92 -20.77 -3.06
C THR A 151 6.32 -20.61 -2.50
N ILE A 152 6.45 -20.16 -1.25
CA ILE A 152 7.73 -19.99 -0.56
C ILE A 152 8.46 -21.33 -0.41
N ALA A 153 7.75 -22.40 -0.05
CA ALA A 153 8.34 -23.75 0.09
C ALA A 153 8.89 -24.29 -1.24
N ARG A 154 8.26 -23.95 -2.37
CA ARG A 154 8.74 -24.34 -3.72
C ARG A 154 9.87 -23.46 -4.22
N HIS A 155 9.91 -22.19 -3.81
CA HIS A 155 10.81 -21.13 -4.26
C HIS A 155 11.36 -20.34 -3.06
N PRO A 156 12.11 -21.01 -2.13
CA PRO A 156 12.62 -20.36 -0.94
C PRO A 156 13.57 -19.19 -1.25
N GLU A 157 14.20 -19.19 -2.42
CA GLU A 157 15.08 -18.12 -2.90
C GLU A 157 14.39 -16.77 -3.00
N VAL A 158 13.04 -16.72 -3.07
CA VAL A 158 12.28 -15.47 -3.16
C VAL A 158 12.38 -14.62 -1.90
N LEU A 159 12.65 -15.24 -0.75
CA LEU A 159 12.82 -14.54 0.51
C LEU A 159 14.28 -14.10 0.76
N PHE A 160 15.21 -14.49 -0.10
CA PHE A 160 16.64 -14.26 0.10
C PHE A 160 17.14 -14.84 1.44
N ASP A 161 17.78 -14.00 2.27
CA ASP A 161 18.24 -14.38 3.60
C ASP A 161 17.16 -14.18 4.69
N ASP A 162 15.96 -13.68 4.31
CA ASP A 162 14.86 -13.47 5.24
C ASP A 162 14.16 -14.80 5.53
N SER A 163 13.54 -14.88 6.70
CA SER A 163 12.91 -16.13 7.15
C SER A 163 11.42 -16.21 6.81
N THR A 164 10.93 -17.42 6.59
CA THR A 164 9.49 -17.71 6.53
C THR A 164 8.80 -17.27 7.83
N ALA A 165 9.44 -17.44 8.98
CA ALA A 165 8.93 -16.96 10.26
C ALA A 165 8.72 -15.44 10.28
N GLY A 166 9.62 -14.67 9.68
CA GLY A 166 9.48 -13.22 9.51
C GLY A 166 8.31 -12.85 8.60
N PHE A 167 8.14 -13.57 7.50
CA PHE A 167 6.98 -13.41 6.62
C PHE A 167 5.67 -13.66 7.37
N CYS A 168 5.58 -14.77 8.11
CA CYS A 168 4.41 -15.11 8.93
C CYS A 168 4.17 -14.10 10.04
N ALA A 169 5.21 -13.62 10.73
CA ALA A 169 5.08 -12.63 11.79
C ALA A 169 4.44 -11.32 11.30
N LEU A 170 4.76 -10.91 10.06
CA LEU A 170 4.20 -9.70 9.46
C LEU A 170 2.77 -9.92 8.94
N PHE A 171 2.51 -11.02 8.22
CA PHE A 171 1.28 -11.20 7.44
C PHE A 171 0.23 -12.11 8.08
N ALA A 172 0.57 -12.87 9.13
CA ALA A 172 -0.42 -13.65 9.86
C ALA A 172 -1.48 -12.74 10.52
N PRO A 173 -2.75 -13.16 10.57
CA PRO A 173 -3.81 -12.40 11.19
C PRO A 173 -3.46 -11.95 12.61
N VAL A 174 -3.96 -10.78 12.98
CA VAL A 174 -3.88 -10.22 14.34
C VAL A 174 -5.27 -10.19 14.93
N GLU A 175 -5.43 -10.42 16.24
CA GLU A 175 -6.70 -10.26 16.93
C GLU A 175 -7.19 -8.81 16.79
N ALA A 176 -8.44 -8.63 16.36
CA ALA A 176 -9.05 -7.32 16.21
C ALA A 176 -9.57 -6.81 17.56
N ALA A 177 -9.61 -5.49 17.71
CA ALA A 177 -10.31 -4.87 18.83
C ALA A 177 -11.82 -5.10 18.73
N ASP A 178 -12.51 -5.18 19.88
CA ASP A 178 -13.97 -5.19 19.93
C ASP A 178 -14.54 -3.78 19.68
N SER A 179 -14.35 -3.31 18.44
CA SER A 179 -14.69 -1.96 17.99
C SER A 179 -14.77 -1.90 16.47
N THR A 180 -15.66 -1.06 15.93
CA THR A 180 -15.71 -0.73 14.50
C THR A 180 -14.93 0.53 14.14
N GLY A 181 -14.25 1.14 15.11
CA GLY A 181 -13.48 2.37 14.89
C GLY A 181 -12.07 2.08 14.35
N THR A 182 -11.68 2.69 13.22
CA THR A 182 -10.37 2.52 12.58
C THR A 182 -9.20 2.73 13.55
N GLY A 183 -9.25 3.75 14.41
CA GLY A 183 -8.16 4.02 15.37
C GLY A 183 -7.93 2.88 16.37
N ALA A 184 -9.00 2.19 16.83
CA ALA A 184 -8.88 1.04 17.72
C ALA A 184 -8.23 -0.15 16.98
N GLN A 185 -8.56 -0.36 15.72
CA GLN A 185 -8.00 -1.43 14.91
C GLN A 185 -6.53 -1.16 14.55
N VAL A 186 -6.17 0.08 14.25
CA VAL A 186 -4.77 0.48 14.07
C VAL A 186 -3.94 0.14 15.31
N GLN A 187 -4.45 0.47 16.50
CA GLN A 187 -3.77 0.14 17.75
C GLN A 187 -3.64 -1.37 17.95
N ALA A 188 -4.71 -2.14 17.73
CA ALA A 188 -4.69 -3.60 17.86
C ALA A 188 -3.66 -4.23 16.91
N LEU A 189 -3.59 -3.77 15.66
CA LEU A 189 -2.60 -4.22 14.67
C LEU A 189 -1.17 -3.91 15.12
N GLN A 190 -0.91 -2.69 15.60
CA GLN A 190 0.40 -2.27 16.12
C GLN A 190 0.82 -3.12 17.32
N GLU A 191 -0.08 -3.37 18.26
CA GLU A 191 0.17 -4.22 19.43
C GLU A 191 0.46 -5.68 19.02
N GLY A 192 -0.31 -6.21 18.04
CA GLY A 192 -0.10 -7.53 17.48
C GLY A 192 1.27 -7.67 16.81
N TRP A 193 1.66 -6.72 15.96
CA TRP A 193 2.98 -6.69 15.34
C TRP A 193 4.10 -6.53 16.38
N ALA A 194 3.93 -5.63 17.33
CA ALA A 194 4.91 -5.44 18.41
C ALA A 194 5.11 -6.72 19.24
N SER A 195 4.02 -7.47 19.52
CA SER A 195 4.10 -8.75 20.26
C SER A 195 4.92 -9.82 19.53
N ARG A 196 4.99 -9.72 18.20
CA ARG A 196 5.79 -10.58 17.31
C ARG A 196 7.19 -10.01 17.04
N GLY A 197 7.50 -8.86 17.65
CA GLY A 197 8.77 -8.16 17.44
C GLY A 197 8.92 -7.57 16.03
N VAL A 198 7.82 -7.37 15.30
CA VAL A 198 7.84 -6.70 13.99
C VAL A 198 8.19 -5.23 14.21
N SER A 199 9.18 -4.76 13.46
CA SER A 199 9.61 -3.37 13.44
C SER A 199 10.08 -3.00 12.04
N PHE A 200 10.00 -1.71 11.70
CA PHE A 200 10.39 -1.18 10.40
C PHE A 200 11.62 -0.28 10.58
N ALA A 201 12.69 -0.57 9.83
CA ALA A 201 13.85 0.29 9.78
C ALA A 201 13.55 1.57 8.99
N ASP A 202 14.32 2.62 9.26
CA ASP A 202 14.26 3.85 8.48
C ASP A 202 14.73 3.57 7.03
N SER A 203 13.86 3.83 6.07
CA SER A 203 14.04 3.58 4.64
C SER A 203 13.15 4.50 3.82
N GLU A 204 13.57 4.85 2.60
CA GLU A 204 12.71 5.54 1.63
C GLU A 204 11.70 4.59 0.95
N ALA A 205 11.87 3.27 1.09
CA ALA A 205 10.89 2.29 0.61
C ALA A 205 9.97 1.88 1.77
N HIS A 206 8.67 2.13 1.62
CA HIS A 206 7.69 1.88 2.67
C HIS A 206 6.74 0.74 2.27
N LEU A 207 6.41 -0.12 3.23
CA LEU A 207 5.34 -1.10 3.06
C LEU A 207 4.00 -0.40 3.13
N ILE A 208 3.17 -0.58 2.11
CA ILE A 208 1.75 -0.23 2.16
C ILE A 208 0.95 -1.51 2.34
N SER A 209 0.07 -1.51 3.33
CA SER A 209 -0.80 -2.65 3.62
C SER A 209 -2.26 -2.19 3.70
N VAL A 210 -3.13 -2.84 2.93
CA VAL A 210 -4.59 -2.72 3.07
C VAL A 210 -5.03 -3.75 4.09
N ILE A 211 -5.63 -3.29 5.18
CA ILE A 211 -6.04 -4.13 6.30
C ILE A 211 -7.54 -4.39 6.21
N PHE A 212 -7.91 -5.66 6.27
CA PHE A 212 -9.28 -6.13 6.38
C PHE A 212 -9.60 -6.51 7.82
N HIS A 213 -10.83 -6.26 8.22
CA HIS A 213 -11.38 -6.69 9.50
C HIS A 213 -12.43 -7.77 9.24
N ASP A 214 -12.07 -9.01 9.56
CA ASP A 214 -12.89 -10.20 9.35
C ASP A 214 -13.45 -10.69 10.68
N LYS A 215 -14.77 -10.82 10.78
CA LYS A 215 -15.45 -11.36 11.96
C LYS A 215 -16.39 -12.47 11.56
N PHE A 216 -15.95 -13.73 11.72
CA PHE A 216 -16.75 -14.92 11.44
C PHE A 216 -17.53 -15.41 12.66
N SER A 217 -17.01 -15.15 13.86
CA SER A 217 -17.64 -15.43 15.15
C SER A 217 -17.07 -14.50 16.22
N ASP A 218 -17.52 -14.61 17.47
CA ASP A 218 -16.92 -13.82 18.58
C ASP A 218 -15.48 -14.27 18.89
N ASP A 219 -15.14 -15.53 18.59
CA ASP A 219 -13.80 -16.10 18.78
C ASP A 219 -12.90 -15.95 17.51
N GLU A 220 -13.49 -15.58 16.37
CA GLU A 220 -12.79 -15.39 15.08
C GLU A 220 -13.00 -13.96 14.59
N ASN A 221 -12.36 -13.02 15.30
CA ASN A 221 -12.40 -11.60 15.04
C ASN A 221 -10.98 -11.11 14.81
N THR A 222 -10.59 -10.92 13.55
CA THR A 222 -9.20 -10.70 13.16
C THR A 222 -9.00 -9.56 12.18
N LEU A 223 -7.78 -9.02 12.18
CA LEU A 223 -7.25 -8.12 11.17
C LEU A 223 -6.28 -8.89 10.28
N SER A 224 -6.43 -8.77 8.98
CA SER A 224 -5.57 -9.42 8.00
C SER A 224 -5.03 -8.43 6.95
N VAL A 225 -3.82 -8.69 6.43
CA VAL A 225 -3.28 -7.93 5.29
C VAL A 225 -3.88 -8.52 4.01
N GLY A 226 -4.92 -7.87 3.48
CA GLY A 226 -5.61 -8.29 2.27
C GLY A 226 -4.87 -7.90 0.99
N HIS A 227 -4.11 -6.79 1.01
CA HIS A 227 -3.23 -6.38 -0.08
C HIS A 227 -1.97 -5.68 0.45
N ALA A 228 -0.89 -5.79 -0.31
CA ALA A 228 0.38 -5.14 0.02
C ALA A 228 1.10 -4.62 -1.22
N GLY A 229 1.93 -3.60 -1.04
CA GLY A 229 2.81 -3.07 -2.07
C GLY A 229 3.92 -2.22 -1.47
N VAL A 230 4.78 -1.68 -2.34
CA VAL A 230 5.92 -0.86 -1.94
C VAL A 230 5.75 0.55 -2.45
N LEU A 231 5.75 1.52 -1.54
CA LEU A 231 5.72 2.95 -1.85
C LEU A 231 7.16 3.48 -1.94
N LEU A 232 7.45 4.17 -3.02
CA LEU A 232 8.76 4.70 -3.38
C LEU A 232 8.62 6.20 -3.69
N PRO A 233 8.92 7.09 -2.76
CA PRO A 233 8.97 8.54 -3.03
C PRO A 233 10.09 8.89 -4.00
N SER A 234 9.83 9.82 -4.92
CA SER A 234 10.81 10.34 -5.86
C SER A 234 11.24 11.77 -5.48
N GLU A 235 12.37 12.21 -6.01
CA GLU A 235 12.92 13.55 -5.72
C GLU A 235 12.04 14.71 -6.19
N ASP A 236 11.23 14.49 -7.23
CA ASP A 236 10.30 15.48 -7.75
C ASP A 236 8.96 15.52 -6.97
N GLY A 237 8.83 14.69 -5.92
CA GLY A 237 7.64 14.58 -5.09
C GLY A 237 6.61 13.57 -5.61
N THR A 238 6.82 12.98 -6.77
CA THR A 238 5.95 11.89 -7.27
C THR A 238 6.09 10.67 -6.36
N LEU A 239 4.98 10.05 -6.02
CA LEU A 239 4.93 8.78 -5.29
C LEU A 239 4.73 7.64 -6.29
N TYR A 240 5.65 6.69 -6.30
CA TYR A 240 5.52 5.47 -7.09
C TYR A 240 5.07 4.33 -6.18
N PHE A 241 4.06 3.60 -6.60
CA PHE A 241 3.56 2.44 -5.87
C PHE A 241 3.71 1.20 -6.71
N LEU A 242 4.56 0.28 -6.25
CA LEU A 242 4.74 -1.03 -6.87
C LEU A 242 3.82 -2.04 -6.19
N GLU A 243 2.99 -2.70 -6.98
CA GLU A 243 2.17 -3.83 -6.52
C GLU A 243 2.25 -5.03 -7.47
N LYS A 244 2.09 -6.22 -6.94
CA LYS A 244 1.62 -7.41 -7.66
C LYS A 244 0.14 -7.53 -7.32
N VAL A 245 -0.74 -7.35 -8.29
CA VAL A 245 -2.18 -7.19 -8.01
C VAL A 245 -2.76 -8.43 -7.31
N ALA A 246 -2.44 -9.62 -7.84
CA ALA A 246 -2.74 -10.91 -7.22
C ALA A 246 -1.81 -11.98 -7.80
N PHE A 247 -1.92 -13.24 -7.37
CA PHE A 247 -1.13 -14.35 -7.92
C PHE A 247 -1.19 -14.42 -9.45
N GLN A 248 -2.40 -14.36 -10.00
CA GLN A 248 -2.68 -14.46 -11.44
C GLN A 248 -2.75 -13.11 -12.15
N GLU A 249 -2.60 -11.99 -11.47
CA GLU A 249 -2.70 -10.66 -12.05
C GLU A 249 -1.32 -9.98 -12.15
N PRO A 250 -1.15 -8.97 -13.02
CA PRO A 250 0.18 -8.43 -13.34
C PRO A 250 0.81 -7.60 -12.23
N TYR A 251 2.10 -7.34 -12.37
CA TYR A 251 2.78 -6.27 -11.67
C TYR A 251 2.32 -4.92 -12.22
N ARG A 252 2.22 -3.92 -11.35
CA ARG A 252 1.93 -2.53 -11.69
C ARG A 252 2.88 -1.59 -10.97
N LEU A 253 3.44 -0.65 -11.70
CA LEU A 253 4.08 0.54 -11.14
C LEU A 253 3.17 1.74 -11.40
N LEU A 254 2.54 2.25 -10.36
CA LEU A 254 1.58 3.37 -10.42
C LEU A 254 2.24 4.67 -9.97
N LYS A 255 1.70 5.81 -10.44
CA LYS A 255 2.13 7.17 -10.08
C LYS A 255 1.00 7.89 -9.36
N PHE A 256 1.34 8.54 -8.23
CA PHE A 256 0.44 9.38 -7.45
C PHE A 256 1.12 10.70 -7.11
N GLN A 257 0.34 11.77 -6.96
CA GLN A 257 0.85 13.08 -6.54
C GLN A 257 1.01 13.17 -5.02
N ASN A 258 0.22 12.42 -4.29
CA ASN A 258 0.21 12.41 -2.82
C ASN A 258 -0.42 11.10 -2.28
N ARG A 259 -0.34 10.92 -0.97
CA ARG A 259 -0.86 9.74 -0.29
C ARG A 259 -2.39 9.63 -0.30
N THR A 260 -3.10 10.74 -0.43
CA THR A 260 -4.57 10.70 -0.55
C THR A 260 -5.01 10.10 -1.88
N GLU A 261 -4.29 10.34 -2.99
CA GLU A 261 -4.55 9.67 -4.26
C GLU A 261 -4.28 8.16 -4.18
N LEU A 262 -3.21 7.75 -3.50
CA LEU A 262 -2.95 6.33 -3.22
C LEU A 262 -4.07 5.72 -2.36
N SER A 263 -4.54 6.45 -1.34
CA SER A 263 -5.68 6.02 -0.52
C SER A 263 -6.94 5.83 -1.37
N ASP A 264 -7.26 6.78 -2.24
CA ASP A 264 -8.43 6.68 -3.12
C ASP A 264 -8.36 5.46 -4.04
N TYR A 265 -7.19 5.24 -4.66
CA TYR A 265 -6.95 4.08 -5.52
C TYR A 265 -7.22 2.76 -4.79
N LEU A 266 -6.61 2.60 -3.62
CA LEU A 266 -6.74 1.37 -2.85
C LEU A 266 -8.14 1.21 -2.27
N MET A 267 -8.76 2.30 -1.79
CA MET A 267 -10.10 2.23 -1.20
C MET A 267 -11.19 2.04 -2.25
N GLU A 268 -11.06 2.57 -3.46
CA GLU A 268 -11.99 2.25 -4.55
C GLU A 268 -11.99 0.75 -4.86
N LYS A 269 -10.84 0.10 -4.77
CA LYS A 269 -10.67 -1.33 -5.07
C LYS A 269 -11.07 -2.25 -3.92
N TYR A 270 -10.76 -1.88 -2.68
CA TYR A 270 -10.84 -2.77 -1.53
C TYR A 270 -11.90 -2.38 -0.50
N ASP A 271 -12.31 -1.11 -0.43
CA ASP A 271 -13.34 -0.65 0.50
C ASP A 271 -14.72 -0.77 -0.16
N THR A 272 -15.15 -2.01 -0.33
CA THR A 272 -16.46 -2.38 -0.88
C THR A 272 -17.39 -2.77 0.26
N ALA A 273 -18.64 -2.31 0.21
CA ALA A 273 -19.63 -2.64 1.23
C ALA A 273 -20.03 -4.11 1.16
N TRP A 274 -19.78 -4.87 2.21
CA TRP A 274 -20.10 -6.31 2.29
C TRP A 274 -21.01 -6.70 3.45
N GLY A 275 -21.55 -5.72 4.15
CA GLY A 275 -22.65 -5.92 5.12
C GLY A 275 -22.23 -6.58 6.44
N GLN A 276 -20.95 -6.65 6.78
CA GLN A 276 -20.47 -7.08 8.09
C GLN A 276 -20.45 -5.88 9.07
N ASP A 277 -20.68 -6.14 10.35
CA ASP A 277 -20.51 -5.17 11.43
C ASP A 277 -19.04 -5.14 11.88
N THR A 278 -18.16 -4.75 10.97
CA THR A 278 -16.71 -4.65 11.13
C THR A 278 -16.23 -3.24 10.77
N THR A 279 -14.99 -2.92 11.12
CA THR A 279 -14.33 -1.72 10.61
C THR A 279 -14.17 -1.85 9.10
N ARG A 280 -14.41 -0.78 8.36
CA ARG A 280 -14.09 -0.73 6.93
C ARG A 280 -12.59 -0.90 6.72
N PRO A 281 -12.15 -1.41 5.55
CA PRO A 281 -10.74 -1.49 5.22
C PRO A 281 -10.00 -0.18 5.45
N PHE A 282 -8.75 -0.26 5.89
CA PHE A 282 -7.89 0.88 6.10
C PHE A 282 -6.47 0.59 5.63
N ILE A 283 -5.66 1.64 5.48
CA ILE A 283 -4.32 1.53 4.90
C ILE A 283 -3.27 1.88 5.95
N MET A 284 -2.29 0.99 6.10
CA MET A 284 -1.08 1.26 6.85
C MET A 284 0.08 1.60 5.92
N GLU A 285 0.91 2.57 6.31
CA GLU A 285 2.25 2.82 5.76
C GLU A 285 3.25 2.42 6.84
N ASN A 286 3.95 1.31 6.64
CA ASN A 286 4.70 0.61 7.69
C ASN A 286 3.77 0.31 8.88
N ASP A 287 4.11 0.81 10.07
CA ASP A 287 3.36 0.63 11.32
C ASP A 287 2.41 1.80 11.67
N ALA A 288 2.25 2.77 10.77
CA ALA A 288 1.37 3.92 10.97
C ALA A 288 0.17 3.90 10.02
N LEU A 289 -0.96 4.50 10.43
CA LEU A 289 -2.05 4.78 9.51
C LEU A 289 -1.54 5.72 8.40
N LEU A 290 -1.82 5.38 7.13
CA LEU A 290 -1.40 6.19 5.98
C LEU A 290 -1.83 7.64 6.15
N GLU A 291 -0.90 8.58 6.03
CA GLU A 291 -1.22 10.01 6.02
C GLU A 291 -2.17 10.33 4.85
N GLY A 292 -3.23 11.07 5.12
CA GLY A 292 -4.26 11.36 4.11
C GLY A 292 -5.18 10.18 3.80
N PHE A 293 -5.11 9.08 4.59
CA PHE A 293 -6.10 8.00 4.49
C PHE A 293 -7.52 8.55 4.60
N ARG A 294 -8.39 8.09 3.71
CA ARG A 294 -9.83 8.26 3.78
C ARG A 294 -10.53 7.02 3.25
N GLN A 295 -11.74 6.78 3.73
CA GLN A 295 -12.63 5.76 3.21
C GLN A 295 -12.96 6.05 1.74
N ASN A 296 -13.46 5.04 1.00
CA ASN A 296 -13.78 5.19 -0.41
C ASN A 296 -14.62 6.47 -0.66
N PRO A 297 -14.06 7.47 -1.35
CA PRO A 297 -14.75 8.75 -1.55
C PRO A 297 -15.88 8.67 -2.58
N LEU A 298 -15.96 7.60 -3.37
CA LEU A 298 -16.98 7.36 -4.38
C LEU A 298 -18.22 6.65 -3.80
N GLU A 299 -18.10 6.10 -2.59
CA GLU A 299 -19.23 5.42 -1.95
C GLU A 299 -20.33 6.43 -1.60
N LYS A 300 -21.49 6.22 -2.18
CA LYS A 300 -22.67 6.99 -1.80
C LYS A 300 -23.12 6.52 -0.41
N PRO A 301 -23.38 7.45 0.53
CA PRO A 301 -23.91 7.06 1.82
C PRO A 301 -25.18 6.23 1.61
N GLU A 302 -25.25 5.07 2.27
CA GLU A 302 -26.47 4.25 2.27
C GLU A 302 -27.66 5.13 2.63
N VAL A 303 -28.62 5.27 1.72
CA VAL A 303 -29.91 5.84 2.04
C VAL A 303 -30.57 4.83 2.98
N LYS A 304 -30.43 5.01 4.30
CA LYS A 304 -31.20 4.24 5.27
C LYS A 304 -32.66 4.40 4.90
N GLY A 305 -33.19 3.35 4.26
CA GLY A 305 -34.62 3.32 3.88
C GLY A 305 -35.46 3.60 5.13
N GLY A 306 -36.11 4.75 5.16
CA GLY A 306 -37.10 5.03 6.17
C GLY A 306 -38.25 4.04 6.00
N ASN A 307 -38.46 3.24 7.00
CA ASN A 307 -39.74 2.54 7.22
C ASN A 307 -40.79 3.51 7.69
#